data_b5f1e2eff06dd9030d09c3c8d228a473
#
_entry.id   b5f1e2eff06dd9030d09c3c8d228a473
#
_cell.length_a   1.000
_cell.length_b   1.000
_cell.length_c   1.000
_cell.angle_alpha   90.00
_cell.angle_beta   90.00
_cell.angle_gamma   90.00
#
_symmetry.space_group_name_H-M   'P 1'
#
loop_
_entity.id
_entity.type
_entity.pdbx_description
1 polymer ?
#
loop_
_entity_poly.entity_id
_entity_poly.type
_entity_poly.pdbx_seq_one_letter_code
_entity_poly.pdbx_strand_id
1 'polypeptide(L)'
;MLNSMIYNYIKSLELQGLAVHDGEPAIFEQQAPEDTDPGWEGMQYGRVVYDLRMQDDPARKVSGSLRIMAAYTDAEELKLAEHLLQEAFDRTFFSSDLTIATTWQKTAPSVTSDMDVFGSILYFDVEAFPVKRYVPLDPVRSLAGYIKDIFPDVWMIGQEEQARIWKPGQGIPGTAVYVLMDSCSAGSFPSTYACTWHMAVLRVLVITASYDEANQILGILQARLLEKERFPMEDGSPFFVERVSTAQNNDVLKRGQMQLQGQFGILRETEPTTSIQGIEMTGGWK
;
A
#
# COMPACT_ATOMS: atom_id res chain seq x y z
N MET A 1 -14.57 5.77 1.05
CA MET A 1 -14.37 4.80 -0.07
C MET A 1 -13.93 3.42 0.44
N LEU A 2 -12.93 3.28 1.33
CA LEU A 2 -12.48 1.97 1.87
C LEU A 2 -13.60 1.19 2.57
N ASN A 3 -14.40 1.84 3.43
CA ASN A 3 -15.51 1.18 4.13
C ASN A 3 -16.54 0.57 3.15
N SER A 4 -16.86 1.29 2.08
CA SER A 4 -17.75 0.76 1.03
C SER A 4 -17.13 -0.45 0.30
N MET A 5 -15.82 -0.48 0.12
CA MET A 5 -15.13 -1.64 -0.47
C MET A 5 -15.20 -2.85 0.48
N ILE A 6 -14.96 -2.65 1.77
CA ILE A 6 -15.05 -3.70 2.79
C ILE A 6 -16.48 -4.26 2.85
N TYR A 7 -17.51 -3.37 2.89
CA TYR A 7 -18.90 -3.78 2.86
C TYR A 7 -19.21 -4.66 1.64
N ASN A 8 -18.88 -4.15 0.44
CA ASN A 8 -19.14 -4.89 -0.80
C ASN A 8 -18.37 -6.20 -0.87
N TYR A 9 -17.17 -6.25 -0.30
CA TYR A 9 -16.39 -7.47 -0.26
C TYR A 9 -17.02 -8.51 0.67
N ILE A 10 -17.45 -8.13 1.89
CA ILE A 10 -18.18 -9.04 2.78
C ILE A 10 -19.46 -9.53 2.11
N LYS A 11 -20.22 -8.62 1.46
CA LYS A 11 -21.45 -8.98 0.72
C LYS A 11 -21.17 -9.99 -0.39
N SER A 12 -20.03 -9.88 -1.08
CA SER A 12 -19.65 -10.80 -2.16
C SER A 12 -19.23 -12.19 -1.69
N LEU A 13 -19.00 -12.40 -0.39
CA LEU A 13 -18.68 -13.71 0.17
C LEU A 13 -19.89 -14.63 0.31
N GLU A 14 -21.12 -14.08 0.11
CA GLU A 14 -22.38 -14.84 0.18
C GLU A 14 -22.47 -15.70 1.44
N LEU A 15 -22.17 -15.11 2.60
CA LEU A 15 -22.19 -15.80 3.89
C LEU A 15 -23.56 -16.41 4.13
N GLN A 16 -23.59 -17.70 4.49
CA GLN A 16 -24.84 -18.41 4.76
C GLN A 16 -25.49 -17.91 6.06
N GLY A 17 -26.81 -17.99 6.16
CA GLY A 17 -27.54 -17.64 7.37
C GLY A 17 -27.55 -16.16 7.72
N LEU A 18 -27.14 -15.25 6.82
CA LEU A 18 -27.25 -13.80 7.07
C LEU A 18 -28.73 -13.40 7.15
N ALA A 19 -29.06 -12.64 8.20
CA ALA A 19 -30.33 -11.96 8.33
C ALA A 19 -30.47 -10.85 7.27
N VAL A 20 -31.68 -10.33 7.14
CA VAL A 20 -31.99 -9.20 6.26
C VAL A 20 -32.48 -8.02 7.09
N HIS A 21 -31.96 -6.85 6.81
CA HIS A 21 -32.40 -5.60 7.39
C HIS A 21 -32.60 -4.56 6.28
N ASP A 22 -33.79 -3.97 6.21
CA ASP A 22 -34.19 -3.02 5.15
C ASP A 22 -33.94 -3.53 3.71
N GLY A 23 -34.16 -4.83 3.48
CA GLY A 23 -33.94 -5.47 2.16
C GLY A 23 -32.49 -5.78 1.80
N GLU A 24 -31.55 -5.53 2.69
CA GLU A 24 -30.12 -5.78 2.49
C GLU A 24 -29.59 -6.83 3.47
N PRO A 25 -28.51 -7.59 3.11
CA PRO A 25 -27.85 -8.49 4.06
C PRO A 25 -27.38 -7.73 5.30
N ALA A 26 -27.53 -8.34 6.47
CA ALA A 26 -27.20 -7.74 7.77
C ALA A 26 -25.70 -7.56 7.98
N ILE A 27 -25.10 -6.64 7.22
CA ILE A 27 -23.68 -6.24 7.27
C ILE A 27 -23.63 -4.76 7.63
N PHE A 28 -23.02 -4.41 8.75
CA PHE A 28 -23.05 -3.06 9.29
C PHE A 28 -21.65 -2.51 9.56
N GLU A 29 -21.51 -1.21 9.39
CA GLU A 29 -20.31 -0.47 9.77
C GLU A 29 -20.44 -0.02 11.24
N GLN A 30 -19.43 -0.30 12.08
CA GLN A 30 -19.31 0.08 13.48
C GLN A 30 -20.34 -0.54 14.43
N GLN A 31 -21.63 -0.47 14.13
CA GLN A 31 -22.70 -0.93 15.01
C GLN A 31 -23.90 -1.44 14.18
N ALA A 32 -24.46 -2.58 14.62
CA ALA A 32 -25.74 -3.06 14.11
C ALA A 32 -26.89 -2.27 14.74
N PRO A 33 -28.05 -2.18 14.06
CA PRO A 33 -29.29 -1.71 14.66
C PRO A 33 -29.69 -2.53 15.90
N GLU A 34 -30.50 -1.93 16.77
CA GLU A 34 -31.06 -2.64 17.93
C GLU A 34 -31.95 -3.80 17.46
N ASP A 35 -32.03 -4.87 18.26
CA ASP A 35 -32.82 -6.05 17.91
C ASP A 35 -34.34 -5.76 17.79
N THR A 36 -34.78 -4.62 18.35
CA THR A 36 -36.15 -4.11 18.28
C THR A 36 -36.44 -3.22 17.06
N ASP A 37 -35.40 -2.96 16.23
CA ASP A 37 -35.55 -2.09 15.06
C ASP A 37 -36.54 -2.72 14.06
N PRO A 38 -37.49 -1.93 13.53
CA PRO A 38 -38.53 -2.44 12.60
C PRO A 38 -37.98 -2.85 11.24
N GLY A 39 -36.74 -2.50 10.90
CA GLY A 39 -36.11 -2.88 9.62
C GLY A 39 -35.75 -4.36 9.52
N TRP A 40 -35.75 -5.13 10.64
CA TRP A 40 -35.47 -6.56 10.59
C TRP A 40 -36.57 -7.37 9.92
N GLU A 41 -36.16 -8.18 8.94
CA GLU A 41 -37.05 -9.09 8.21
C GLU A 41 -36.95 -10.52 8.76
N GLY A 42 -37.57 -10.77 9.92
CA GLY A 42 -37.53 -12.07 10.59
C GLY A 42 -36.46 -12.17 11.68
N MET A 43 -35.37 -12.93 11.45
CA MET A 43 -34.32 -13.10 12.42
C MET A 43 -33.37 -11.87 12.46
N GLN A 44 -32.91 -11.50 13.64
CA GLN A 44 -31.94 -10.40 13.84
C GLN A 44 -30.49 -10.91 13.87
N TYR A 45 -30.28 -12.22 13.96
CA TYR A 45 -28.99 -12.88 14.03
C TYR A 45 -28.69 -13.67 12.75
N GLY A 46 -27.42 -13.85 12.46
CA GLY A 46 -26.79 -13.97 11.18
C GLY A 46 -26.39 -12.59 10.74
N ARG A 47 -25.59 -11.87 11.56
CA ARG A 47 -25.17 -10.50 11.25
C ARG A 47 -23.66 -10.34 11.36
N VAL A 48 -23.12 -9.44 10.55
CA VAL A 48 -21.69 -9.08 10.53
C VAL A 48 -21.56 -7.60 10.81
N VAL A 49 -20.69 -7.24 11.73
CA VAL A 49 -20.34 -5.84 12.01
C VAL A 49 -18.84 -5.68 11.80
N TYR A 50 -18.44 -4.70 11.00
CA TYR A 50 -17.03 -4.39 10.80
C TYR A 50 -16.69 -2.98 11.29
N ASP A 51 -15.48 -2.80 11.82
CA ASP A 51 -14.96 -1.52 12.32
C ASP A 51 -13.52 -1.36 11.85
N LEU A 52 -13.30 -0.47 10.89
CA LEU A 52 -11.98 -0.08 10.39
C LEU A 52 -11.52 1.19 11.11
N ARG A 53 -10.44 1.10 11.86
CA ARG A 53 -9.81 2.24 12.55
C ARG A 53 -8.42 2.46 12.02
N MET A 54 -8.20 3.59 11.37
CA MET A 54 -6.89 4.02 10.92
C MET A 54 -6.29 5.01 11.93
N GLN A 55 -4.99 4.83 12.21
CA GLN A 55 -4.24 5.81 13.00
C GLN A 55 -3.69 6.87 12.05
N ASP A 56 -4.19 8.08 12.19
CA ASP A 56 -3.71 9.24 11.44
C ASP A 56 -2.66 9.99 12.28
N ASP A 57 -1.48 9.40 12.38
CA ASP A 57 -0.33 10.05 13.00
C ASP A 57 0.73 10.33 11.92
N PRO A 58 0.93 11.57 11.49
CA PRO A 58 1.90 11.92 10.45
C PRO A 58 3.35 11.61 10.84
N ALA A 59 3.64 11.43 12.15
CA ALA A 59 4.96 11.06 12.65
C ALA A 59 5.17 9.55 12.72
N ARG A 60 4.11 8.75 12.55
CA ARG A 60 4.15 7.30 12.62
C ARG A 60 3.86 6.67 11.27
N LYS A 61 4.27 5.40 11.14
CA LYS A 61 3.82 4.54 10.05
C LYS A 61 2.29 4.48 10.10
N VAL A 62 1.62 4.80 9.00
CA VAL A 62 0.16 4.75 8.92
C VAL A 62 -0.25 3.29 9.07
N SER A 63 -0.90 2.98 10.16
CA SER A 63 -1.38 1.64 10.50
C SER A 63 -2.75 1.75 11.15
N GLY A 64 -3.45 0.64 11.22
CA GLY A 64 -4.77 0.60 11.81
C GLY A 64 -5.14 -0.78 12.29
N SER A 65 -6.39 -0.96 12.60
CA SER A 65 -7.00 -2.26 12.92
C SER A 65 -8.35 -2.38 12.24
N LEU A 66 -8.64 -3.59 11.76
CA LEU A 66 -9.97 -3.98 11.31
C LEU A 66 -10.48 -5.05 12.26
N ARG A 67 -11.69 -4.85 12.75
CA ARG A 67 -12.42 -5.84 13.53
C ARG A 67 -13.65 -6.26 12.73
N ILE A 68 -13.89 -7.57 12.66
CA ILE A 68 -15.09 -8.11 12.05
C ILE A 68 -15.73 -9.00 13.10
N MET A 69 -16.93 -8.63 13.55
CA MET A 69 -17.73 -9.39 14.49
C MET A 69 -18.83 -10.10 13.72
N ALA A 70 -18.93 -11.40 13.92
CA ALA A 70 -20.03 -12.22 13.40
C ALA A 70 -20.86 -12.75 14.57
N ALA A 71 -22.19 -12.74 14.43
CA ALA A 71 -23.13 -13.23 15.44
C ALA A 71 -24.25 -14.03 14.79
N TYR A 72 -24.41 -15.28 15.20
CA TYR A 72 -25.32 -16.28 14.63
C TYR A 72 -26.07 -17.06 15.72
N THR A 73 -27.22 -17.61 15.40
CA THR A 73 -27.95 -18.54 16.27
C THR A 73 -27.48 -19.98 16.07
N ASP A 74 -26.82 -20.28 14.95
CA ASP A 74 -26.24 -21.59 14.67
C ASP A 74 -24.71 -21.53 14.77
N ALA A 75 -24.13 -22.43 15.59
CA ALA A 75 -22.69 -22.49 15.80
C ALA A 75 -21.91 -22.97 14.57
N GLU A 76 -22.48 -23.80 13.73
CA GLU A 76 -21.83 -24.29 12.52
C GLU A 76 -21.81 -23.20 11.43
N GLU A 77 -22.88 -22.44 11.28
CA GLU A 77 -22.92 -21.27 10.39
C GLU A 77 -21.89 -20.21 10.85
N LEU A 78 -21.77 -19.95 12.16
CA LEU A 78 -20.75 -19.05 12.67
C LEU A 78 -19.33 -19.51 12.30
N LYS A 79 -19.02 -20.81 12.48
CA LYS A 79 -17.69 -21.34 12.12
C LYS A 79 -17.39 -21.22 10.64
N LEU A 80 -18.37 -21.45 9.77
CA LEU A 80 -18.22 -21.26 8.33
C LEU A 80 -17.98 -19.78 8.00
N ALA A 81 -18.75 -18.87 8.60
CA ALA A 81 -18.55 -17.43 8.42
C ALA A 81 -17.18 -16.97 8.92
N GLU A 82 -16.73 -17.43 10.09
CA GLU A 82 -15.37 -17.16 10.61
C GLU A 82 -14.29 -17.58 9.62
N HIS A 83 -14.37 -18.82 9.12
CA HIS A 83 -13.36 -19.34 8.19
C HIS A 83 -13.33 -18.55 6.89
N LEU A 84 -14.48 -18.25 6.29
CA LEU A 84 -14.60 -17.48 5.07
C LEU A 84 -14.09 -16.05 5.26
N LEU A 85 -14.46 -15.37 6.36
CA LEU A 85 -14.01 -14.02 6.66
C LEU A 85 -12.51 -13.99 6.94
N GLN A 86 -11.99 -14.95 7.70
CA GLN A 86 -10.56 -15.04 7.96
C GLN A 86 -9.78 -15.24 6.65
N GLU A 87 -10.17 -16.23 5.85
CA GLU A 87 -9.52 -16.49 4.57
C GLU A 87 -9.65 -15.30 3.62
N ALA A 88 -10.82 -14.68 3.50
CA ALA A 88 -11.05 -13.55 2.62
C ALA A 88 -10.17 -12.35 2.97
N PHE A 89 -10.05 -12.02 4.25
CA PHE A 89 -9.35 -10.81 4.68
C PHE A 89 -7.88 -11.00 5.01
N ASP A 90 -7.39 -12.24 5.23
CA ASP A 90 -5.96 -12.44 5.48
C ASP A 90 -5.12 -12.15 4.25
N ARG A 91 -4.14 -11.24 4.40
CA ARG A 91 -3.25 -10.73 3.34
C ARG A 91 -3.99 -10.14 2.14
N THR A 92 -5.11 -9.49 2.37
CA THR A 92 -5.91 -8.87 1.32
C THR A 92 -5.65 -7.37 1.26
N PHE A 93 -5.51 -6.87 0.05
CA PHE A 93 -5.26 -5.46 -0.24
C PHE A 93 -6.53 -4.80 -0.76
N PHE A 94 -6.85 -3.67 -0.18
CA PHE A 94 -7.94 -2.79 -0.61
C PHE A 94 -7.33 -1.48 -1.08
N SER A 95 -7.43 -1.20 -2.37
CA SER A 95 -6.86 0.00 -2.99
C SER A 95 -7.96 0.92 -3.47
N SER A 96 -7.92 2.17 -2.98
CA SER A 96 -8.73 3.31 -3.43
C SER A 96 -7.86 4.56 -3.43
N ASP A 97 -8.25 5.62 -2.73
CA ASP A 97 -7.42 6.81 -2.48
C ASP A 97 -6.20 6.48 -1.61
N LEU A 98 -6.35 5.47 -0.78
CA LEU A 98 -5.31 4.87 0.04
C LEU A 98 -5.35 3.36 -0.16
N THR A 99 -4.19 2.74 -0.34
CA THR A 99 -4.07 1.29 -0.33
C THR A 99 -3.79 0.82 1.09
N ILE A 100 -4.55 -0.17 1.54
CA ILE A 100 -4.33 -0.85 2.82
C ILE A 100 -4.20 -2.35 2.59
N ALA A 101 -3.45 -3.03 3.46
CA ALA A 101 -3.41 -4.48 3.57
C ALA A 101 -3.92 -4.91 4.93
N THR A 102 -4.69 -5.97 4.97
CA THR A 102 -5.18 -6.59 6.20
C THR A 102 -4.43 -7.90 6.47
N THR A 103 -4.06 -8.16 7.71
CA THR A 103 -3.39 -9.39 8.14
C THR A 103 -4.09 -9.93 9.38
N TRP A 104 -4.56 -11.15 9.31
CA TRP A 104 -5.23 -11.80 10.45
C TRP A 104 -4.27 -11.95 11.63
N GLN A 105 -4.77 -11.65 12.83
CA GLN A 105 -4.04 -11.75 14.08
C GLN A 105 -4.57 -12.86 14.96
N LYS A 106 -5.87 -12.81 15.22
CA LYS A 106 -6.55 -13.76 16.08
C LYS A 106 -8.06 -13.71 15.88
N THR A 107 -8.72 -14.77 16.31
CA THR A 107 -10.17 -14.82 16.52
C THR A 107 -10.45 -15.01 18.00
N ALA A 108 -11.43 -14.33 18.55
CA ALA A 108 -11.83 -14.44 19.94
C ALA A 108 -13.36 -14.57 20.02
N PRO A 109 -13.89 -15.39 20.96
CA PRO A 109 -15.33 -15.46 21.16
C PRO A 109 -15.86 -14.10 21.63
N SER A 110 -17.02 -13.71 21.12
CA SER A 110 -17.78 -12.57 21.62
C SER A 110 -18.81 -13.08 22.62
N VAL A 111 -18.86 -12.45 23.78
CA VAL A 111 -19.89 -12.76 24.79
C VAL A 111 -21.13 -11.97 24.43
N THR A 112 -22.21 -12.66 24.09
CA THR A 112 -23.53 -12.08 23.93
C THR A 112 -24.31 -12.21 25.24
N SER A 113 -25.21 -11.28 25.52
CA SER A 113 -26.11 -11.37 26.69
C SER A 113 -27.21 -12.44 26.51
N ASP A 114 -27.41 -12.88 25.30
CA ASP A 114 -28.37 -13.91 24.93
C ASP A 114 -27.65 -15.26 24.81
N MET A 115 -28.12 -16.26 25.58
CA MET A 115 -27.49 -17.59 25.63
C MET A 115 -27.68 -18.41 24.33
N ASP A 116 -28.59 -17.99 23.48
CA ASP A 116 -28.87 -18.68 22.21
C ASP A 116 -28.12 -18.06 21.02
N VAL A 117 -27.22 -17.09 21.26
CA VAL A 117 -26.42 -16.43 20.24
C VAL A 117 -24.94 -16.70 20.42
N PHE A 118 -24.35 -17.24 19.36
CA PHE A 118 -22.91 -17.45 19.26
C PHE A 118 -22.27 -16.26 18.57
N GLY A 119 -21.20 -15.70 19.14
CA GLY A 119 -20.52 -14.57 18.57
C GLY A 119 -19.02 -14.78 18.51
N SER A 120 -18.39 -14.18 17.50
CA SER A 120 -16.95 -14.16 17.35
C SER A 120 -16.45 -12.84 16.80
N ILE A 121 -15.22 -12.48 17.16
CA ILE A 121 -14.54 -11.28 16.69
C ILE A 121 -13.22 -11.68 16.06
N LEU A 122 -13.08 -11.40 14.77
CA LEU A 122 -11.84 -11.52 14.03
C LEU A 122 -11.08 -10.20 14.11
N TYR A 123 -9.82 -10.25 14.49
CA TYR A 123 -8.92 -9.09 14.58
C TYR A 123 -7.89 -9.16 13.46
N PHE A 124 -7.77 -8.06 12.74
CA PHE A 124 -6.77 -7.88 11.68
C PHE A 124 -5.94 -6.63 11.98
N ASP A 125 -4.62 -6.76 11.81
CA ASP A 125 -3.76 -5.59 11.66
C ASP A 125 -3.97 -5.00 10.28
N VAL A 126 -3.95 -3.68 10.21
CA VAL A 126 -4.05 -2.94 8.96
C VAL A 126 -2.77 -2.17 8.73
N GLU A 127 -2.16 -2.35 7.58
CA GLU A 127 -1.00 -1.62 7.14
C GLU A 127 -1.35 -0.77 5.92
N ALA A 128 -1.02 0.52 5.95
CA ALA A 128 -1.31 1.43 4.85
C ALA A 128 -0.07 1.72 4.01
N PHE A 129 -0.29 1.94 2.73
CA PHE A 129 0.70 2.25 1.71
C PHE A 129 0.44 3.65 1.14
N PRO A 130 0.78 4.71 1.90
CA PRO A 130 0.51 6.08 1.46
C PRO A 130 1.39 6.46 0.28
N VAL A 131 0.78 7.12 -0.70
CA VAL A 131 1.50 7.71 -1.84
C VAL A 131 1.95 9.10 -1.46
N LYS A 132 3.25 9.26 -1.25
CA LYS A 132 3.86 10.57 -1.06
C LYS A 132 4.48 11.00 -2.37
N ARG A 133 4.06 12.15 -2.89
CA ARG A 133 4.69 12.76 -4.07
C ARG A 133 5.80 13.68 -3.63
N TYR A 134 6.96 13.53 -4.23
CA TYR A 134 8.13 14.38 -4.02
C TYR A 134 8.33 15.23 -5.28
N VAL A 135 8.30 16.53 -5.13
CA VAL A 135 8.38 17.50 -6.25
C VAL A 135 9.70 18.27 -6.11
N PRO A 136 10.37 18.65 -7.21
CA PRO A 136 9.98 18.61 -8.62
C PRO A 136 10.29 17.27 -9.31
N LEU A 137 11.26 16.48 -8.82
CA LEU A 137 11.64 15.18 -9.36
C LEU A 137 11.40 14.10 -8.31
N ASP A 138 10.58 13.11 -8.64
CA ASP A 138 10.19 12.04 -7.71
C ASP A 138 10.99 10.75 -7.98
N PRO A 139 12.03 10.45 -7.18
CA PRO A 139 12.80 9.22 -7.34
C PRO A 139 11.98 7.96 -7.05
N VAL A 140 10.91 8.06 -6.25
CA VAL A 140 10.01 6.93 -5.96
C VAL A 140 9.27 6.54 -7.24
N ARG A 141 8.68 7.52 -7.92
CA ARG A 141 7.95 7.30 -9.16
C ARG A 141 8.87 6.82 -10.28
N SER A 142 10.05 7.41 -10.38
CA SER A 142 11.06 7.02 -11.37
C SER A 142 11.53 5.57 -11.17
N LEU A 143 11.82 5.16 -9.92
CA LEU A 143 12.17 3.77 -9.62
C LEU A 143 10.99 2.82 -9.88
N ALA A 144 9.76 3.24 -9.54
CA ALA A 144 8.57 2.45 -9.82
C ALA A 144 8.37 2.22 -11.32
N GLY A 145 8.57 3.26 -12.16
CA GLY A 145 8.56 3.14 -13.62
C GLY A 145 9.64 2.18 -14.12
N TYR A 146 10.87 2.32 -13.62
CA TYR A 146 11.98 1.42 -13.98
C TYR A 146 11.69 -0.05 -13.59
N ILE A 147 11.08 -0.29 -12.43
CA ILE A 147 10.66 -1.64 -12.02
C ILE A 147 9.57 -2.17 -12.97
N LYS A 148 8.60 -1.34 -13.34
CA LYS A 148 7.52 -1.71 -14.27
C LYS A 148 8.05 -2.07 -15.65
N ASP A 149 9.11 -1.41 -16.13
CA ASP A 149 9.78 -1.74 -17.40
C ASP A 149 10.46 -3.11 -17.36
N ILE A 150 11.01 -3.51 -16.20
CA ILE A 150 11.62 -4.83 -16.01
C ILE A 150 10.56 -5.92 -15.82
N PHE A 151 9.49 -5.59 -15.08
CA PHE A 151 8.41 -6.51 -14.71
C PHE A 151 7.04 -5.92 -15.09
N PRO A 152 6.62 -6.04 -16.37
CA PRO A 152 5.39 -5.42 -16.86
C PRO A 152 4.11 -5.90 -16.14
N ASP A 153 4.12 -7.13 -15.65
CA ASP A 153 2.96 -7.78 -15.06
C ASP A 153 2.80 -7.54 -13.54
N VAL A 154 3.67 -6.70 -12.91
CA VAL A 154 3.51 -6.39 -11.49
C VAL A 154 2.50 -5.25 -11.28
N TRP A 155 1.78 -5.29 -10.18
CA TRP A 155 1.00 -4.15 -9.72
C TRP A 155 1.88 -3.19 -8.92
N MET A 156 2.00 -1.95 -9.39
CA MET A 156 2.71 -0.89 -8.67
C MET A 156 1.73 -0.19 -7.71
N ILE A 157 1.82 -0.52 -6.41
CA ILE A 157 0.96 0.06 -5.38
C ILE A 157 1.16 1.58 -5.34
N GLY A 158 0.04 2.31 -5.43
CA GLY A 158 0.03 3.77 -5.37
C GLY A 158 0.43 4.49 -6.65
N GLN A 159 0.72 3.78 -7.74
CA GLN A 159 0.98 4.37 -9.05
C GLN A 159 -0.18 4.18 -10.03
N GLU A 160 -1.04 3.22 -9.78
CA GLU A 160 -2.23 2.92 -10.59
C GLU A 160 -3.48 3.40 -9.84
N GLU A 161 -4.32 4.22 -10.51
CA GLU A 161 -5.49 4.88 -9.90
C GLU A 161 -6.75 3.99 -9.83
N GLN A 162 -6.65 2.70 -10.13
CA GLN A 162 -7.81 1.82 -10.14
C GLN A 162 -8.13 1.29 -8.74
N ALA A 163 -9.41 1.46 -8.34
CA ALA A 163 -9.92 0.78 -7.16
C ALA A 163 -9.84 -0.75 -7.36
N ARG A 164 -9.21 -1.44 -6.40
CA ARG A 164 -8.89 -2.86 -6.54
C ARG A 164 -8.96 -3.57 -5.18
N ILE A 165 -9.53 -4.77 -5.19
CA ILE A 165 -9.32 -5.74 -4.12
C ILE A 165 -8.36 -6.79 -4.69
N TRP A 166 -7.25 -7.02 -4.00
CA TRP A 166 -6.19 -7.88 -4.50
C TRP A 166 -5.59 -8.75 -3.40
N LYS A 167 -5.21 -9.95 -3.76
CA LYS A 167 -4.55 -10.89 -2.86
C LYS A 167 -3.33 -11.51 -3.54
N PRO A 168 -2.17 -11.63 -2.85
CA PRO A 168 -0.96 -12.20 -3.42
C PRO A 168 -1.20 -13.59 -4.01
N GLY A 169 -0.74 -13.79 -5.25
CA GLY A 169 -0.89 -15.06 -5.97
C GLY A 169 -2.28 -15.38 -6.48
N GLN A 170 -3.26 -14.51 -6.28
CA GLN A 170 -4.61 -14.67 -6.83
C GLN A 170 -4.84 -13.67 -7.97
N GLY A 171 -5.17 -14.21 -9.15
CA GLY A 171 -5.43 -13.39 -10.33
C GLY A 171 -4.18 -12.82 -11.02
N ILE A 172 -4.40 -11.86 -11.91
CA ILE A 172 -3.36 -11.12 -12.63
C ILE A 172 -3.51 -9.63 -12.28
N PRO A 173 -2.47 -8.97 -11.76
CA PRO A 173 -1.14 -9.49 -11.45
C PRO A 173 -1.08 -10.34 -10.17
N GLY A 174 -0.23 -11.37 -10.14
CA GLY A 174 0.02 -12.20 -8.96
C GLY A 174 0.97 -11.56 -7.94
N THR A 175 1.68 -10.52 -8.36
CA THR A 175 2.72 -9.82 -7.60
C THR A 175 2.43 -8.32 -7.54
N ALA A 176 2.69 -7.72 -6.39
CA ALA A 176 2.67 -6.27 -6.21
C ALA A 176 4.03 -5.75 -5.72
N VAL A 177 4.31 -4.49 -6.06
CA VAL A 177 5.52 -3.80 -5.60
C VAL A 177 5.12 -2.42 -5.07
N TYR A 178 5.69 -2.08 -3.91
CA TYR A 178 5.56 -0.75 -3.33
C TYR A 178 6.92 -0.13 -3.13
N VAL A 179 7.06 1.12 -3.57
CA VAL A 179 8.28 1.91 -3.43
C VAL A 179 8.01 3.11 -2.52
N LEU A 180 8.88 3.33 -1.56
CA LEU A 180 8.81 4.50 -0.69
C LEU A 180 10.19 5.14 -0.50
N MET A 181 10.21 6.41 -0.13
CA MET A 181 11.43 7.11 0.25
C MET A 181 11.52 7.21 1.77
N ASP A 182 12.61 6.70 2.33
CA ASP A 182 12.89 6.81 3.77
C ASP A 182 13.44 8.17 4.15
N SER A 183 14.37 8.65 3.33
CA SER A 183 15.04 9.93 3.58
C SER A 183 15.53 10.56 2.27
N CYS A 184 15.60 11.89 2.30
CA CYS A 184 16.26 12.68 1.27
C CYS A 184 17.09 13.76 1.98
N SER A 185 18.33 13.93 1.59
CA SER A 185 19.27 14.89 2.16
C SER A 185 20.15 15.53 1.09
N ALA A 186 21.02 16.46 1.46
CA ALA A 186 22.01 16.98 0.54
C ALA A 186 22.93 15.85 0.04
N GLY A 187 23.19 15.82 -1.26
CA GLY A 187 24.08 14.86 -1.89
C GLY A 187 25.54 15.11 -1.58
N SER A 188 26.37 14.09 -1.79
CA SER A 188 27.83 14.19 -1.61
C SER A 188 28.54 14.85 -2.78
N PHE A 189 27.93 14.88 -3.96
CA PHE A 189 28.48 15.60 -5.10
C PHE A 189 28.47 17.11 -4.87
N PRO A 190 29.52 17.83 -5.24
CA PRO A 190 29.53 19.27 -5.06
C PRO A 190 28.43 19.92 -5.88
N SER A 191 27.62 20.73 -5.22
CA SER A 191 26.59 21.54 -5.90
C SER A 191 27.26 22.50 -6.86
N THR A 192 26.74 22.58 -8.07
CA THR A 192 27.18 23.52 -9.09
C THR A 192 26.20 24.72 -9.18
N TYR A 193 26.54 25.72 -9.97
CA TYR A 193 25.62 26.83 -10.25
C TYR A 193 24.31 26.34 -10.89
N ALA A 194 24.39 25.30 -11.72
CA ALA A 194 23.25 24.79 -12.48
C ALA A 194 22.49 23.65 -11.78
N CYS A 195 23.10 22.97 -10.81
CA CYS A 195 22.53 21.73 -10.23
C CYS A 195 22.80 21.63 -8.73
N THR A 196 21.78 21.22 -8.00
CA THR A 196 21.86 20.78 -6.60
C THR A 196 21.75 19.25 -6.55
N TRP A 197 22.65 18.61 -5.81
CA TRP A 197 22.62 17.17 -5.65
C TRP A 197 21.88 16.78 -4.38
N HIS A 198 21.07 15.73 -4.50
CA HIS A 198 20.28 15.15 -3.42
C HIS A 198 20.64 13.68 -3.28
N MET A 199 20.78 13.22 -2.05
CA MET A 199 20.91 11.80 -1.71
C MET A 199 19.57 11.29 -1.23
N ALA A 200 19.06 10.22 -1.81
CA ALA A 200 17.84 9.56 -1.39
C ALA A 200 18.11 8.12 -0.96
N VAL A 201 17.36 7.70 0.05
CA VAL A 201 17.27 6.30 0.48
C VAL A 201 15.85 5.82 0.16
N LEU A 202 15.75 4.87 -0.77
CA LEU A 202 14.51 4.29 -1.23
C LEU A 202 14.37 2.88 -0.67
N ARG A 203 13.14 2.47 -0.38
CA ARG A 203 12.81 1.08 -0.06
C ARG A 203 11.87 0.51 -1.11
N VAL A 204 12.08 -0.78 -1.40
CA VAL A 204 11.23 -1.56 -2.29
C VAL A 204 10.69 -2.75 -1.52
N LEU A 205 9.38 -2.88 -1.48
CA LEU A 205 8.67 -4.04 -0.96
C LEU A 205 8.09 -4.82 -2.14
N VAL A 206 8.46 -6.10 -2.23
CA VAL A 206 7.90 -7.02 -3.23
C VAL A 206 6.95 -7.97 -2.50
N ILE A 207 5.70 -7.99 -2.89
CA ILE A 207 4.62 -8.72 -2.25
C ILE A 207 4.14 -9.81 -3.21
N THR A 208 4.34 -11.06 -2.83
CA THR A 208 4.04 -12.26 -3.64
C THR A 208 3.36 -13.32 -2.77
N ALA A 209 2.87 -14.38 -3.42
CA ALA A 209 2.33 -15.54 -2.71
C ALA A 209 3.40 -16.34 -1.97
N SER A 210 4.63 -16.39 -2.51
CA SER A 210 5.74 -17.15 -1.96
C SER A 210 6.98 -16.31 -1.73
N TYR A 211 7.73 -16.67 -0.72
CA TYR A 211 9.01 -16.05 -0.38
C TYR A 211 10.07 -16.23 -1.50
N ASP A 212 10.08 -17.38 -2.14
CA ASP A 212 11.05 -17.67 -3.21
C ASP A 212 10.83 -16.79 -4.43
N GLU A 213 9.58 -16.55 -4.80
CA GLU A 213 9.23 -15.63 -5.88
C GLU A 213 9.67 -14.20 -5.56
N ALA A 214 9.43 -13.72 -4.33
CA ALA A 214 9.89 -12.40 -3.90
C ALA A 214 11.42 -12.28 -3.99
N ASN A 215 12.16 -13.29 -3.52
CA ASN A 215 13.63 -13.31 -3.59
C ASN A 215 14.15 -13.33 -5.04
N GLN A 216 13.47 -14.05 -5.94
CA GLN A 216 13.85 -14.09 -7.35
C GLN A 216 13.70 -12.71 -7.99
N ILE A 217 12.57 -12.03 -7.77
CA ILE A 217 12.33 -10.67 -8.27
C ILE A 217 13.35 -9.69 -7.69
N LEU A 218 13.61 -9.74 -6.38
CA LEU A 218 14.60 -8.89 -5.73
C LEU A 218 16.01 -9.15 -6.27
N GLY A 219 16.39 -10.41 -6.50
CA GLY A 219 17.68 -10.77 -7.07
C GLY A 219 17.88 -10.22 -8.49
N ILE A 220 16.87 -10.33 -9.34
CA ILE A 220 16.89 -9.76 -10.70
C ILE A 220 16.99 -8.23 -10.63
N LEU A 221 16.17 -7.59 -9.81
CA LEU A 221 16.18 -6.13 -9.65
C LEU A 221 17.54 -5.63 -9.14
N GLN A 222 18.10 -6.28 -8.12
CA GLN A 222 19.40 -5.96 -7.57
C GLN A 222 20.50 -6.08 -8.63
N ALA A 223 20.53 -7.19 -9.39
CA ALA A 223 21.51 -7.39 -10.46
C ALA A 223 21.43 -6.30 -11.52
N ARG A 224 20.21 -5.93 -11.95
CA ARG A 224 19.99 -4.86 -12.93
C ARG A 224 20.42 -3.49 -12.44
N LEU A 225 20.13 -3.16 -11.18
CA LEU A 225 20.53 -1.88 -10.58
C LEU A 225 22.06 -1.78 -10.43
N LEU A 226 22.73 -2.86 -10.03
CA LEU A 226 24.19 -2.89 -9.90
C LEU A 226 24.90 -2.91 -11.26
N GLU A 227 24.34 -3.60 -12.26
CA GLU A 227 24.92 -3.63 -13.62
C GLU A 227 24.92 -2.25 -14.28
N LYS A 228 23.81 -1.50 -14.13
CA LYS A 228 23.62 -0.19 -14.76
C LYS A 228 24.14 0.97 -13.94
N GLU A 229 24.26 0.79 -12.64
CA GLU A 229 24.64 1.82 -11.65
C GLU A 229 23.77 3.08 -11.70
N ARG A 230 22.67 3.06 -12.46
CA ARG A 230 21.73 4.17 -12.63
C ARG A 230 20.40 3.73 -13.22
N PHE A 231 19.38 4.54 -12.99
CA PHE A 231 18.09 4.47 -13.72
C PHE A 231 17.62 5.87 -14.10
N PRO A 232 16.77 6.03 -15.13
CA PRO A 232 16.29 7.34 -15.56
C PRO A 232 15.26 7.91 -14.58
N MET A 233 15.40 9.20 -14.28
CA MET A 233 14.38 9.99 -13.62
C MET A 233 13.30 10.41 -14.64
N GLU A 234 12.18 10.99 -14.20
CA GLU A 234 11.06 11.42 -15.06
C GLU A 234 11.48 12.46 -16.13
N ASP A 235 12.48 13.28 -15.85
CA ASP A 235 13.04 14.26 -16.79
C ASP A 235 14.16 13.70 -17.68
N GLY A 236 14.44 12.39 -17.58
CA GLY A 236 15.53 11.71 -18.28
C GLY A 236 16.91 11.87 -17.63
N SER A 237 17.04 12.67 -16.56
CA SER A 237 18.29 12.74 -15.78
C SER A 237 18.55 11.41 -15.06
N PRO A 238 19.82 11.08 -14.73
CA PRO A 238 20.13 9.84 -14.05
C PRO A 238 19.95 9.96 -12.53
N PHE A 239 19.34 8.92 -11.93
CA PHE A 239 19.55 8.58 -10.54
C PHE A 239 20.75 7.64 -10.46
N PHE A 240 21.81 8.04 -9.78
CA PHE A 240 23.01 7.23 -9.59
C PHE A 240 22.87 6.34 -8.37
N VAL A 241 23.01 5.03 -8.60
CA VAL A 241 22.92 4.01 -7.55
C VAL A 241 24.27 3.87 -6.86
N GLU A 242 24.33 4.14 -5.56
CA GLU A 242 25.57 3.99 -4.77
C GLU A 242 25.60 2.66 -4.02
N ARG A 243 24.46 2.27 -3.49
CA ARG A 243 24.35 1.06 -2.67
C ARG A 243 22.99 0.41 -2.82
N VAL A 244 22.99 -0.91 -2.96
CA VAL A 244 21.80 -1.76 -2.90
C VAL A 244 22.04 -2.81 -1.83
N SER A 245 21.06 -2.98 -0.93
CA SER A 245 21.07 -4.03 0.08
C SER A 245 19.70 -4.68 0.15
N THR A 246 19.68 -5.99 0.27
CA THR A 246 18.46 -6.79 0.46
C THR A 246 18.46 -7.36 1.87
N ALA A 247 17.32 -7.34 2.53
CA ALA A 247 17.12 -7.97 3.82
C ALA A 247 16.11 -9.10 3.66
N GLN A 248 16.52 -10.29 4.09
CA GLN A 248 15.59 -11.41 4.20
C GLN A 248 14.69 -11.15 5.40
N ASN A 249 13.40 -10.96 5.16
CA ASN A 249 12.42 -10.75 6.20
C ASN A 249 11.15 -11.53 5.87
N ASN A 250 10.68 -12.34 6.82
CA ASN A 250 9.50 -13.16 6.66
C ASN A 250 8.20 -12.34 6.68
N ASP A 251 8.23 -11.11 7.20
CA ASP A 251 7.09 -10.20 7.21
C ASP A 251 7.35 -9.01 6.27
N VAL A 252 7.01 -9.21 5.02
CA VAL A 252 7.21 -8.25 3.94
C VAL A 252 6.40 -6.96 4.10
N LEU A 253 5.32 -7.00 4.89
CA LEU A 253 4.46 -5.82 5.10
C LEU A 253 5.04 -4.86 6.14
N LYS A 254 5.88 -5.35 7.06
CA LYS A 254 6.43 -4.54 8.16
C LYS A 254 7.76 -3.87 7.85
N ARG A 255 8.55 -4.43 6.91
CA ARG A 255 9.89 -3.90 6.56
C ARG A 255 10.11 -4.00 5.06
N GLY A 256 10.79 -3.00 4.50
CA GLY A 256 11.26 -3.06 3.11
C GLY A 256 12.28 -4.19 2.93
N GLN A 257 12.16 -4.93 1.85
CA GLN A 257 13.03 -6.06 1.54
C GLN A 257 14.30 -5.64 0.84
N MET A 258 14.25 -4.54 0.07
CA MET A 258 15.40 -3.93 -0.58
C MET A 258 15.51 -2.48 -0.16
N GLN A 259 16.73 -2.06 0.15
CA GLN A 259 17.07 -0.67 0.36
C GLN A 259 18.05 -0.24 -0.73
N LEU A 260 17.74 0.88 -1.37
CA LEU A 260 18.54 1.50 -2.42
C LEU A 260 18.95 2.89 -1.94
N GLN A 261 20.24 3.17 -1.95
CA GLN A 261 20.80 4.50 -1.71
C GLN A 261 21.43 5.03 -2.99
N GLY A 262 21.20 6.31 -3.27
CA GLY A 262 21.80 6.93 -4.45
C GLY A 262 21.57 8.42 -4.51
N GLN A 263 22.06 9.04 -5.57
CA GLN A 263 22.02 10.47 -5.76
C GLN A 263 21.38 10.87 -7.08
N PHE A 264 20.70 12.02 -7.06
CA PHE A 264 20.12 12.65 -8.25
C PHE A 264 20.31 14.16 -8.19
N GLY A 265 20.35 14.78 -9.37
CA GLY A 265 20.54 16.22 -9.50
C GLY A 265 19.21 16.92 -9.79
N ILE A 266 18.96 18.04 -9.13
CA ILE A 266 17.87 18.95 -9.46
C ILE A 266 18.47 20.20 -10.10
N LEU A 267 18.06 20.52 -11.33
CA LEU A 267 18.46 21.72 -12.00
C LEU A 267 17.91 22.95 -11.25
N ARG A 268 18.77 23.91 -11.04
CA ARG A 268 18.35 25.21 -10.48
C ARG A 268 17.61 25.99 -11.56
N GLU A 269 16.50 26.61 -11.20
CA GLU A 269 15.90 27.63 -12.01
C GLU A 269 16.90 28.79 -12.13
N THR A 270 17.43 29.01 -13.32
CA THR A 270 18.23 30.18 -13.60
C THR A 270 17.27 31.33 -13.80
N GLU A 271 17.37 32.36 -12.95
CA GLU A 271 16.73 33.64 -13.32
C GLU A 271 17.19 34.03 -14.74
N PRO A 272 16.29 34.54 -15.60
CA PRO A 272 16.67 34.91 -16.94
C PRO A 272 17.78 35.94 -16.86
N THR A 273 19.02 35.49 -17.08
CA THR A 273 20.16 36.40 -17.20
C THR A 273 19.88 37.32 -18.37
N THR A 274 19.83 38.61 -18.11
CA THR A 274 19.85 39.64 -19.14
C THR A 274 20.90 39.27 -20.18
N SER A 275 20.46 39.02 -21.41
CA SER A 275 21.35 38.68 -22.51
C SER A 275 22.43 39.76 -22.58
N ILE A 276 23.70 39.35 -22.56
CA ILE A 276 24.82 40.28 -22.82
C ILE A 276 24.66 40.70 -24.27
N GLN A 277 24.06 41.87 -24.46
CA GLN A 277 23.90 42.51 -25.76
C GLN A 277 25.19 43.22 -26.15
N GLY A 278 26.21 42.49 -26.53
CA GLY A 278 27.42 42.98 -27.15
C GLY A 278 28.60 43.20 -26.18
N ILE A 279 29.71 42.52 -26.51
CA ILE A 279 31.05 42.86 -25.99
C ILE A 279 31.72 43.66 -27.08
N GLU A 280 31.77 45.00 -26.92
CA GLU A 280 32.66 45.80 -27.74
C GLU A 280 34.11 45.61 -27.26
N MET A 281 34.89 44.90 -28.07
CA MET A 281 36.33 44.82 -27.84
C MET A 281 37.03 46.04 -28.45
N THR A 282 37.26 47.06 -27.63
CA THR A 282 38.15 48.18 -28.00
C THR A 282 39.58 47.78 -27.64
N GLY A 283 40.26 47.01 -28.50
CA GLY A 283 41.65 46.66 -28.40
C GLY A 283 42.44 47.33 -29.54
N GLY A 284 42.95 48.53 -29.31
CA GLY A 284 43.93 49.12 -30.21
C GLY A 284 45.30 48.52 -29.95
N TRP A 285 45.87 47.80 -30.94
CA TRP A 285 47.30 47.49 -30.96
C TRP A 285 48.08 48.77 -31.27
N LYS A 286 49.01 49.19 -30.39
CA LYS A 286 50.08 50.11 -30.67
C LYS A 286 51.37 49.31 -30.93
#